data_ac7cf2408cd012685f561bca23caf911
#
_entry.id   ac7cf2408cd012685f561bca23caf911
#
_cell.length_a   1.000
_cell.length_b   1.000
_cell.length_c   1.000
_cell.angle_alpha   90.00
_cell.angle_beta   90.00
_cell.angle_gamma   90.00
#
_symmetry.space_group_name_H-M   'P 1'
#
loop_
_entity.id
_entity.type
_entity.pdbx_description
1 polymer ?
#
loop_
_entity_poly.entity_id
_entity_poly.type
_entity_poly.pdbx_seq_one_letter_code
_entity_poly.pdbx_strand_id
1 'polypeptide(L)'
;VVDLAGKPNPVVCFLPTASADDPRYINRFLTAYGALGIRPIVATLWHDAARSVSRLEEADVVVVGGGLTVNLLALWEAHGVSARLRRMIESDRDVVIAGYAAGGGAFYEGSTTDSFGPILAWKGGLGVLPGSFCSHYHSEGDRAPIFAEAIGEGSLPSGYGVDDGAAIHWVGGKPKAFLAEDTEAKVYRVEGTEEPTSSGVYINGERMRVL
;
A
#
# COMPACT_ATOMS: atom_id res chain seq x y z
N VAL A 1 -9.78 -8.39 -3.17
CA VAL A 1 -9.96 -7.20 -2.30
C VAL A 1 -11.44 -6.96 -2.05
N VAL A 2 -12.25 -6.83 -3.10
CA VAL A 2 -13.71 -6.55 -2.97
C VAL A 2 -14.43 -7.63 -2.17
N ASP A 3 -14.16 -8.90 -2.42
CA ASP A 3 -14.77 -10.04 -1.73
C ASP A 3 -14.49 -10.06 -0.22
N LEU A 4 -13.37 -9.46 0.21
CA LEU A 4 -13.00 -9.37 1.62
C LEU A 4 -13.94 -8.45 2.41
N ALA A 5 -14.69 -7.58 1.75
CA ALA A 5 -15.69 -6.72 2.40
C ALA A 5 -16.90 -7.51 2.94
N GLY A 6 -17.10 -8.75 2.47
CA GLY A 6 -18.19 -9.62 2.95
C GLY A 6 -19.61 -9.07 2.71
N LYS A 7 -19.77 -8.10 1.83
CA LYS A 7 -21.02 -7.40 1.55
C LYS A 7 -21.40 -7.48 0.07
N PRO A 8 -22.69 -7.62 -0.26
CA PRO A 8 -23.15 -7.36 -1.62
C PRO A 8 -23.05 -5.85 -1.91
N ASN A 9 -22.52 -5.50 -3.09
CA ASN A 9 -22.39 -4.10 -3.55
C ASN A 9 -21.62 -3.18 -2.57
N PRO A 10 -20.38 -3.52 -2.15
CA PRO A 10 -19.63 -2.68 -1.23
C PRO A 10 -19.30 -1.32 -1.84
N VAL A 11 -19.16 -0.32 -0.98
CA VAL A 11 -18.63 0.99 -1.36
C VAL A 11 -17.11 0.90 -1.39
N VAL A 12 -16.52 1.08 -2.57
CA VAL A 12 -15.08 1.06 -2.77
C VAL A 12 -14.58 2.47 -3.04
N CYS A 13 -13.80 3.04 -2.13
CA CYS A 13 -13.25 4.38 -2.23
C CYS A 13 -11.81 4.33 -2.72
N PHE A 14 -11.52 5.03 -3.80
CA PHE A 14 -10.16 5.21 -4.30
C PHE A 14 -9.54 6.52 -3.82
N LEU A 15 -8.32 6.45 -3.31
CA LEU A 15 -7.46 7.57 -2.93
C LEU A 15 -6.32 7.70 -3.94
N PRO A 16 -6.43 8.55 -4.97
CA PRO A 16 -5.38 8.76 -5.99
C PRO A 16 -4.31 9.77 -5.56
N THR A 17 -4.23 10.10 -4.28
CA THR A 17 -3.40 11.20 -3.75
C THR A 17 -1.94 11.12 -4.16
N ALA A 18 -1.35 9.91 -4.14
CA ALA A 18 0.06 9.71 -4.49
C ALA A 18 0.41 10.11 -5.93
N SER A 19 -0.58 10.04 -6.83
CA SER A 19 -0.46 10.43 -8.25
C SER A 19 -1.00 11.83 -8.54
N ALA A 20 -1.14 12.69 -7.52
CA ALA A 20 -1.70 14.04 -7.64
C ALA A 20 -3.13 14.06 -8.22
N ASP A 21 -3.95 13.09 -7.83
CA ASP A 21 -5.32 12.91 -8.33
C ASP A 21 -5.42 12.78 -9.87
N ASP A 22 -4.40 12.19 -10.50
CA ASP A 22 -4.31 12.05 -11.96
C ASP A 22 -5.56 11.34 -12.53
N PRO A 23 -6.28 11.98 -13.45
CA PRO A 23 -7.53 11.46 -14.02
C PRO A 23 -7.34 10.12 -14.77
N ARG A 24 -6.14 9.80 -15.23
CA ARG A 24 -5.86 8.51 -15.90
C ARG A 24 -5.99 7.35 -14.91
N TYR A 25 -5.47 7.51 -13.67
CA TYR A 25 -5.62 6.50 -12.62
C TYR A 25 -7.06 6.42 -12.12
N ILE A 26 -7.73 7.57 -11.96
CA ILE A 26 -9.14 7.62 -11.59
C ILE A 26 -10.00 6.89 -12.61
N ASN A 27 -9.81 7.14 -13.90
CA ASN A 27 -10.56 6.48 -14.96
C ASN A 27 -10.31 4.97 -15.00
N ARG A 28 -9.05 4.53 -14.81
CA ARG A 28 -8.73 3.09 -14.72
C ARG A 28 -9.47 2.42 -13.56
N PHE A 29 -9.44 3.05 -12.38
CA PHE A 29 -10.17 2.57 -11.22
C PHE A 29 -11.68 2.49 -11.49
N LEU A 30 -12.31 3.56 -11.96
CA LEU A 30 -13.74 3.59 -12.24
C LEU A 30 -14.15 2.56 -13.29
N THR A 31 -13.34 2.34 -14.33
CA THR A 31 -13.60 1.33 -15.34
C THR A 31 -13.51 -0.08 -14.78
N ALA A 32 -12.43 -0.40 -14.06
CA ALA A 32 -12.20 -1.74 -13.52
C ALA A 32 -13.24 -2.11 -12.44
N TYR A 33 -13.44 -1.23 -11.50
CA TYR A 33 -14.33 -1.50 -10.36
C TYR A 33 -15.82 -1.32 -10.72
N GLY A 34 -16.15 -0.41 -11.64
CA GLY A 34 -17.53 -0.24 -12.10
C GLY A 34 -18.11 -1.47 -12.79
N ALA A 35 -17.26 -2.32 -13.38
CA ALA A 35 -17.68 -3.59 -14.00
C ALA A 35 -18.01 -4.69 -12.97
N LEU A 36 -17.69 -4.51 -11.69
CA LEU A 36 -17.83 -5.55 -10.65
C LEU A 36 -19.16 -5.51 -9.89
N GLY A 37 -20.12 -4.68 -10.30
CA GLY A 37 -21.42 -4.54 -9.60
C GLY A 37 -21.27 -3.94 -8.19
N ILE A 38 -20.29 -3.07 -7.99
CA ILE A 38 -20.03 -2.36 -6.73
C ILE A 38 -20.31 -0.86 -6.89
N ARG A 39 -20.22 -0.10 -5.79
CA ARG A 39 -20.31 1.35 -5.80
C ARG A 39 -18.91 1.99 -5.71
N PRO A 40 -18.26 2.32 -6.83
CA PRO A 40 -16.96 2.99 -6.81
C PRO A 40 -17.15 4.48 -6.52
N ILE A 41 -16.35 5.00 -5.60
CA ILE A 41 -16.25 6.43 -5.30
C ILE A 41 -14.78 6.85 -5.29
N VAL A 42 -14.52 8.14 -5.48
CA VAL A 42 -13.16 8.70 -5.48
C VAL A 42 -13.09 9.83 -4.46
N ALA A 43 -12.05 9.85 -3.66
CA ALA A 43 -11.74 10.92 -2.74
C ALA A 43 -10.45 11.62 -3.17
N THR A 44 -10.61 12.77 -3.84
CA THR A 44 -9.53 13.64 -4.30
C THR A 44 -9.15 14.65 -3.22
N LEU A 45 -7.86 14.98 -3.09
CA LEU A 45 -7.38 15.94 -2.09
C LEU A 45 -6.81 17.22 -2.69
N TRP A 46 -6.48 17.22 -3.98
CA TRP A 46 -5.98 18.39 -4.68
C TRP A 46 -7.10 19.42 -4.98
N HIS A 47 -8.35 18.95 -5.05
CA HIS A 47 -9.54 19.77 -5.24
C HIS A 47 -10.66 19.27 -4.33
N ASP A 48 -11.34 20.19 -3.64
CA ASP A 48 -12.51 19.91 -2.78
C ASP A 48 -12.28 18.82 -1.72
N ALA A 49 -11.15 18.91 -1.03
CA ALA A 49 -10.72 17.90 -0.05
C ALA A 49 -11.74 17.67 1.06
N ALA A 50 -12.37 18.72 1.58
CA ALA A 50 -13.33 18.60 2.68
C ALA A 50 -14.51 17.67 2.34
N ARG A 51 -15.08 17.79 1.15
CA ARG A 51 -16.16 16.93 0.66
C ARG A 51 -15.65 15.51 0.39
N SER A 52 -14.45 15.40 -0.19
CA SER A 52 -13.84 14.11 -0.53
C SER A 52 -13.50 13.30 0.71
N VAL A 53 -12.94 13.94 1.74
CA VAL A 53 -12.55 13.28 3.00
C VAL A 53 -13.78 12.72 3.75
N SER A 54 -14.94 13.38 3.68
CA SER A 54 -16.17 12.85 4.29
C SER A 54 -16.61 11.52 3.65
N ARG A 55 -16.31 11.30 2.38
CA ARG A 55 -16.67 10.06 1.66
C ARG A 55 -15.91 8.82 2.14
N LEU A 56 -14.75 8.99 2.78
CA LEU A 56 -14.02 7.87 3.36
C LEU A 56 -14.86 7.12 4.41
N GLU A 57 -15.73 7.82 5.12
CA GLU A 57 -16.58 7.22 6.13
C GLU A 57 -17.68 6.31 5.55
N GLU A 58 -17.99 6.46 4.25
CA GLU A 58 -18.92 5.60 3.53
C GLU A 58 -18.26 4.28 3.06
N ALA A 59 -16.91 4.23 2.97
CA ALA A 59 -16.21 3.15 2.33
C ALA A 59 -16.21 1.85 3.14
N ASP A 60 -16.48 0.73 2.49
CA ASP A 60 -16.26 -0.63 2.98
C ASP A 60 -14.86 -1.13 2.58
N VAL A 61 -14.36 -0.62 1.45
CA VAL A 61 -13.01 -0.86 0.95
C VAL A 61 -12.37 0.48 0.59
N VAL A 62 -11.15 0.70 1.05
CA VAL A 62 -10.31 1.84 0.64
C VAL A 62 -9.17 1.32 -0.21
N VAL A 63 -9.05 1.82 -1.43
CA VAL A 63 -7.94 1.51 -2.34
C VAL A 63 -7.03 2.72 -2.41
N VAL A 64 -5.76 2.56 -2.08
CA VAL A 64 -4.76 3.63 -2.10
C VAL A 64 -3.83 3.44 -3.28
N GLY A 65 -3.76 4.46 -4.13
CA GLY A 65 -2.98 4.45 -5.35
C GLY A 65 -1.48 4.62 -5.15
N GLY A 66 -0.71 4.21 -6.16
CA GLY A 66 0.72 4.44 -6.25
C GLY A 66 1.09 5.84 -6.73
N GLY A 67 2.38 6.19 -6.62
CA GLY A 67 2.99 7.47 -6.97
C GLY A 67 3.99 7.91 -5.91
N LEU A 68 3.96 9.15 -5.45
CA LEU A 68 4.92 9.74 -4.52
C LEU A 68 4.47 9.59 -3.07
N THR A 69 5.13 8.72 -2.30
CA THR A 69 4.76 8.37 -0.91
C THR A 69 4.79 9.56 0.04
N VAL A 70 5.83 10.38 -0.04
CA VAL A 70 6.00 11.55 0.85
C VAL A 70 4.93 12.60 0.60
N ASN A 71 4.61 12.87 -0.67
CA ASN A 71 3.57 13.83 -1.05
C ASN A 71 2.18 13.35 -0.62
N LEU A 72 1.91 12.05 -0.79
CA LEU A 72 0.68 11.42 -0.30
C LEU A 72 0.52 11.66 1.21
N LEU A 73 1.52 11.32 2.00
CA LEU A 73 1.46 11.45 3.46
C LEU A 73 1.38 12.90 3.94
N ALA A 74 2.10 13.82 3.28
CA ALA A 74 2.00 15.24 3.58
C ALA A 74 0.58 15.79 3.36
N LEU A 75 -0.07 15.42 2.25
CA LEU A 75 -1.45 15.82 2.00
C LEU A 75 -2.44 15.11 2.94
N TRP A 76 -2.23 13.85 3.25
CA TRP A 76 -3.07 13.13 4.20
C TRP A 76 -3.03 13.75 5.60
N GLU A 77 -1.87 14.18 6.04
CA GLU A 77 -1.73 14.88 7.33
C GLU A 77 -2.45 16.22 7.29
N ALA A 78 -2.21 17.04 6.26
CA ALA A 78 -2.82 18.34 6.09
C ALA A 78 -4.35 18.32 6.05
N HIS A 79 -4.94 17.25 5.48
CA HIS A 79 -6.40 17.08 5.34
C HIS A 79 -7.03 16.12 6.35
N GLY A 80 -6.26 15.61 7.32
CA GLY A 80 -6.74 14.73 8.38
C GLY A 80 -7.12 13.32 7.91
N VAL A 81 -6.66 12.88 6.73
CA VAL A 81 -6.91 11.54 6.18
C VAL A 81 -6.18 10.48 7.01
N SER A 82 -4.92 10.74 7.40
CA SER A 82 -4.13 9.83 8.25
C SER A 82 -4.88 9.46 9.53
N ALA A 83 -5.41 10.46 10.23
CA ALA A 83 -6.16 10.24 11.46
C ALA A 83 -7.49 9.49 11.22
N ARG A 84 -8.16 9.72 10.09
CA ARG A 84 -9.40 8.99 9.75
C ARG A 84 -9.11 7.52 9.43
N LEU A 85 -8.10 7.23 8.63
CA LEU A 85 -7.71 5.86 8.32
C LEU A 85 -7.31 5.09 9.58
N ARG A 86 -6.56 5.71 10.49
CA ARG A 86 -6.24 5.08 11.79
C ARG A 86 -7.51 4.73 12.57
N ARG A 87 -8.44 5.67 12.70
CA ARG A 87 -9.72 5.40 13.40
C ARG A 87 -10.54 4.31 12.72
N MET A 88 -10.54 4.25 11.38
CA MET A 88 -11.23 3.19 10.65
C MET A 88 -10.61 1.81 10.94
N ILE A 89 -9.27 1.72 11.00
CA ILE A 89 -8.54 0.49 11.31
C ILE A 89 -8.76 0.05 12.76
N GLU A 90 -8.83 1.00 13.71
CA GLU A 90 -9.00 0.75 15.14
C GLU A 90 -10.47 0.54 15.54
N SER A 91 -11.41 0.83 14.66
CA SER A 91 -12.85 0.67 14.93
C SER A 91 -13.29 -0.79 14.82
N ASP A 92 -14.44 -1.11 15.45
CA ASP A 92 -15.11 -2.41 15.31
C ASP A 92 -15.72 -2.63 13.90
N ARG A 93 -15.53 -1.68 13.00
CA ARG A 93 -16.03 -1.75 11.63
C ARG A 93 -15.07 -2.55 10.76
N ASP A 94 -15.59 -3.59 10.09
CA ASP A 94 -14.83 -4.36 9.10
C ASP A 94 -14.58 -3.50 7.86
N VAL A 95 -13.41 -2.87 7.80
CA VAL A 95 -12.95 -2.10 6.64
C VAL A 95 -11.74 -2.79 6.02
N VAL A 96 -11.77 -2.98 4.72
CA VAL A 96 -10.63 -3.48 3.96
C VAL A 96 -9.84 -2.30 3.42
N ILE A 97 -8.52 -2.28 3.67
CA ILE A 97 -7.62 -1.29 3.08
C ILE A 97 -6.63 -2.01 2.18
N ALA A 98 -6.56 -1.59 0.93
CA ALA A 98 -5.62 -2.11 -0.06
C ALA A 98 -4.76 -0.96 -0.60
N GLY A 99 -3.45 -1.10 -0.54
CA GLY A 99 -2.51 -0.12 -1.10
C GLY A 99 -1.53 -0.78 -2.05
N TYR A 100 -1.19 -0.10 -3.13
CA TYR A 100 -0.15 -0.57 -4.05
C TYR A 100 0.94 0.49 -4.22
N ALA A 101 2.19 0.05 -4.43
CA ALA A 101 3.38 0.89 -4.52
C ALA A 101 3.44 1.90 -3.35
N ALA A 102 3.47 3.22 -3.61
CA ALA A 102 3.45 4.27 -2.59
C ALA A 102 2.27 4.13 -1.61
N GLY A 103 1.08 3.76 -2.11
CA GLY A 103 -0.10 3.54 -1.28
C GLY A 103 0.03 2.34 -0.33
N GLY A 104 0.81 1.33 -0.69
CA GLY A 104 1.17 0.22 0.20
C GLY A 104 2.20 0.66 1.24
N GLY A 105 3.30 1.27 0.78
CA GLY A 105 4.40 1.73 1.63
C GLY A 105 3.98 2.73 2.71
N ALA A 106 2.96 3.54 2.43
CA ALA A 106 2.46 4.55 3.36
C ALA A 106 2.00 3.99 4.71
N PHE A 107 1.58 2.73 4.79
CA PHE A 107 1.08 2.12 6.03
C PHE A 107 2.16 1.54 6.94
N TYR A 108 3.36 1.30 6.42
CA TYR A 108 4.50 0.81 7.21
C TYR A 108 5.21 1.92 7.97
N GLU A 109 6.20 1.59 8.79
CA GLU A 109 7.05 2.57 9.49
C GLU A 109 7.98 3.31 8.54
N GLY A 110 8.42 2.62 7.47
CA GLY A 110 9.26 3.18 6.43
C GLY A 110 9.18 2.41 5.13
N SER A 111 9.75 2.98 4.07
CA SER A 111 9.75 2.38 2.73
C SER A 111 10.90 2.92 1.89
N THR A 112 11.15 2.27 0.75
CA THR A 112 11.88 2.92 -0.35
C THR A 112 10.96 3.86 -1.10
N THR A 113 11.46 5.02 -1.50
CA THR A 113 10.69 6.03 -2.24
C THR A 113 11.57 6.81 -3.19
N ASP A 114 10.99 7.25 -4.30
CA ASP A 114 11.55 8.19 -5.28
C ASP A 114 10.92 9.59 -5.18
N SER A 115 10.20 9.87 -4.09
CA SER A 115 9.50 11.15 -3.91
C SER A 115 10.40 12.38 -3.92
N PHE A 116 11.70 12.21 -3.74
CA PHE A 116 12.70 13.29 -3.79
C PHE A 116 13.56 13.27 -5.07
N GLY A 117 13.27 12.37 -6.02
CA GLY A 117 14.00 12.12 -7.25
C GLY A 117 14.66 10.75 -7.25
N PRO A 118 15.92 10.59 -6.81
CA PRO A 118 16.54 9.28 -6.68
C PRO A 118 15.82 8.39 -5.65
N ILE A 119 15.81 7.07 -5.89
CA ILE A 119 15.31 6.10 -4.92
C ILE A 119 16.14 6.18 -3.65
N LEU A 120 15.48 6.27 -2.51
CA LEU A 120 16.12 6.25 -1.20
C LEU A 120 15.23 5.56 -0.15
N ALA A 121 15.87 5.17 0.95
CA ALA A 121 15.17 4.71 2.16
C ALA A 121 14.61 5.91 2.92
N TRP A 122 13.35 5.79 3.35
CA TRP A 122 12.66 6.86 4.07
C TRP A 122 11.82 6.32 5.22
N LYS A 123 12.01 6.90 6.41
CA LYS A 123 11.33 6.50 7.65
C LYS A 123 10.34 7.59 8.07
N GLY A 124 9.13 7.49 7.55
CA GLY A 124 8.09 8.51 7.80
C GLY A 124 6.69 8.02 7.45
N GLY A 125 6.50 6.72 7.36
CA GLY A 125 5.18 6.14 7.08
C GLY A 125 4.24 6.22 8.29
N LEU A 126 3.01 5.77 8.13
CA LEU A 126 2.00 5.80 9.21
C LEU A 126 2.33 4.84 10.37
N GLY A 127 3.13 3.81 10.17
CA GLY A 127 3.44 2.82 11.19
C GLY A 127 2.23 2.02 11.70
N VAL A 128 1.20 1.88 10.84
CA VAL A 128 0.04 1.03 11.12
C VAL A 128 0.41 -0.44 10.98
N LEU A 129 1.27 -0.73 10.00
CA LEU A 129 1.89 -2.02 9.81
C LEU A 129 3.35 -1.96 10.32
N PRO A 130 3.81 -2.97 11.06
CA PRO A 130 5.17 -2.98 11.57
C PRO A 130 6.20 -3.22 10.46
N GLY A 131 7.36 -2.62 10.63
CA GLY A 131 8.51 -2.81 9.75
C GLY A 131 8.51 -1.88 8.54
N SER A 132 9.18 -2.31 7.46
CA SER A 132 9.37 -1.52 6.26
C SER A 132 8.91 -2.24 5.00
N PHE A 133 8.75 -1.48 3.91
CA PHE A 133 8.18 -1.96 2.66
C PHE A 133 8.96 -1.45 1.45
N CYS A 134 9.23 -2.34 0.51
CA CYS A 134 9.80 -2.00 -0.79
C CYS A 134 8.95 -2.62 -1.89
N SER A 135 8.21 -1.80 -2.64
CA SER A 135 7.52 -2.20 -3.87
C SER A 135 8.47 -2.26 -5.05
N HIS A 136 8.03 -2.92 -6.13
CA HIS A 136 8.82 -3.06 -7.37
C HIS A 136 10.21 -3.65 -7.12
N TYR A 137 10.28 -4.61 -6.19
CA TYR A 137 11.51 -5.04 -5.53
C TYR A 137 12.60 -5.47 -6.51
N HIS A 138 12.24 -6.21 -7.57
CA HIS A 138 13.16 -6.60 -8.63
C HIS A 138 12.87 -5.96 -9.99
N SER A 139 11.72 -5.34 -10.18
CA SER A 139 11.38 -4.71 -11.47
C SER A 139 12.04 -3.34 -11.66
N GLU A 140 12.43 -2.68 -10.56
CA GLU A 140 13.21 -1.45 -10.58
C GLU A 140 14.58 -1.72 -9.92
N GLY A 141 15.62 -1.86 -10.74
CA GLY A 141 16.91 -2.47 -10.41
C GLY A 141 17.65 -1.98 -9.16
N ASP A 142 17.43 -0.72 -8.73
CA ASP A 142 18.13 -0.16 -7.56
C ASP A 142 17.36 -0.36 -6.25
N ARG A 143 16.09 -0.79 -6.27
CA ARG A 143 15.26 -0.88 -5.07
C ARG A 143 15.72 -1.94 -4.09
N ALA A 144 15.97 -3.15 -4.57
CA ALA A 144 16.37 -4.26 -3.70
C ALA A 144 17.69 -3.99 -2.96
N PRO A 145 18.79 -3.56 -3.62
CA PRO A 145 20.04 -3.25 -2.93
C PRO A 145 19.90 -2.08 -1.95
N ILE A 146 19.23 -0.99 -2.32
CA ILE A 146 18.99 0.17 -1.42
C ILE A 146 18.20 -0.25 -0.18
N PHE A 147 17.18 -1.10 -0.36
CA PHE A 147 16.36 -1.57 0.75
C PHE A 147 17.14 -2.48 1.70
N ALA A 148 17.92 -3.41 1.17
CA ALA A 148 18.75 -4.31 1.96
C ALA A 148 19.84 -3.54 2.74
N GLU A 149 20.52 -2.59 2.09
CA GLU A 149 21.51 -1.71 2.72
C GLU A 149 20.89 -0.91 3.87
N ALA A 150 19.76 -0.25 3.63
CA ALA A 150 19.08 0.55 4.64
C ALA A 150 18.65 -0.26 5.88
N ILE A 151 18.27 -1.53 5.70
CA ILE A 151 17.95 -2.43 6.81
C ILE A 151 19.24 -2.85 7.51
N GLY A 152 20.30 -3.20 6.77
CA GLY A 152 21.59 -3.57 7.33
C GLY A 152 22.23 -2.46 8.17
N GLU A 153 22.08 -1.22 7.77
CA GLU A 153 22.56 -0.03 8.50
C GLU A 153 21.63 0.40 9.66
N GLY A 154 20.43 -0.20 9.78
CA GLY A 154 19.43 0.15 10.79
C GLY A 154 18.67 1.46 10.50
N SER A 155 18.81 2.05 9.32
CA SER A 155 18.03 3.22 8.89
C SER A 155 16.56 2.88 8.62
N LEU A 156 16.27 1.64 8.22
CA LEU A 156 14.93 1.04 8.17
C LEU A 156 14.85 -0.17 9.10
N PRO A 157 13.69 -0.44 9.70
CA PRO A 157 13.44 -1.73 10.35
C PRO A 157 13.36 -2.85 9.33
N SER A 158 13.56 -4.09 9.77
CA SER A 158 13.31 -5.29 8.95
C SER A 158 11.94 -5.23 8.29
N GLY A 159 11.82 -5.71 7.05
CA GLY A 159 10.61 -5.50 6.28
C GLY A 159 10.37 -6.48 5.15
N TYR A 160 9.62 -6.04 4.17
CA TYR A 160 9.21 -6.85 3.03
C TYR A 160 9.53 -6.17 1.71
N GLY A 161 10.28 -6.87 0.85
CA GLY A 161 10.37 -6.58 -0.57
C GLY A 161 9.26 -7.30 -1.32
N VAL A 162 8.54 -6.60 -2.18
CA VAL A 162 7.37 -7.14 -2.88
C VAL A 162 7.50 -6.88 -4.36
N ASP A 163 7.54 -7.96 -5.15
CA ASP A 163 7.56 -7.89 -6.60
C ASP A 163 6.22 -7.42 -7.18
N ASP A 164 6.23 -6.94 -8.41
CA ASP A 164 5.01 -6.69 -9.15
C ASP A 164 4.22 -7.99 -9.32
N GLY A 165 2.90 -7.93 -9.14
CA GLY A 165 2.05 -9.11 -9.12
C GLY A 165 2.03 -9.88 -7.81
N ALA A 166 2.81 -9.45 -6.78
CA ALA A 166 2.76 -10.02 -5.45
C ALA A 166 2.05 -9.12 -4.44
N ALA A 167 1.53 -9.70 -3.36
CA ALA A 167 0.86 -8.95 -2.30
C ALA A 167 1.00 -9.62 -0.92
N ILE A 168 0.84 -8.83 0.12
CA ILE A 168 0.78 -9.29 1.51
C ILE A 168 -0.62 -9.00 2.05
N HIS A 169 -1.30 -10.04 2.50
CA HIS A 169 -2.57 -9.91 3.22
C HIS A 169 -2.32 -9.86 4.72
N TRP A 170 -2.67 -8.76 5.34
CA TRP A 170 -2.54 -8.51 6.78
C TRP A 170 -3.89 -8.64 7.49
N VAL A 171 -3.88 -9.24 8.67
CA VAL A 171 -5.05 -9.30 9.56
C VAL A 171 -4.59 -9.07 10.99
N GLY A 172 -5.18 -8.10 11.68
CA GLY A 172 -4.82 -7.79 13.07
C GLY A 172 -3.34 -7.45 13.27
N GLY A 173 -2.72 -6.73 12.32
CA GLY A 173 -1.31 -6.34 12.38
C GLY A 173 -0.31 -7.48 12.13
N LYS A 174 -0.75 -8.64 11.63
CA LYS A 174 0.10 -9.78 11.30
C LYS A 174 -0.11 -10.22 9.85
N PRO A 175 0.94 -10.63 9.13
CA PRO A 175 0.80 -11.19 7.79
C PRO A 175 0.02 -12.50 7.88
N LYS A 176 -1.08 -12.59 7.16
CA LYS A 176 -1.97 -13.75 7.09
C LYS A 176 -1.64 -14.64 5.91
N ALA A 177 -1.32 -14.04 4.77
CA ALA A 177 -0.96 -14.73 3.53
C ALA A 177 -0.04 -13.87 2.67
N PHE A 178 0.79 -14.54 1.89
CA PHE A 178 1.57 -13.95 0.79
C PHE A 178 0.96 -14.47 -0.50
N LEU A 179 0.59 -13.57 -1.38
CA LEU A 179 -0.17 -13.85 -2.60
C LEU A 179 0.68 -13.48 -3.81
N ALA A 180 0.50 -14.22 -4.90
CA ALA A 180 1.17 -13.92 -6.16
C ALA A 180 0.23 -14.20 -7.32
N GLU A 181 0.29 -13.36 -8.36
CA GLU A 181 -0.48 -13.49 -9.58
C GLU A 181 0.02 -14.68 -10.43
N ASP A 182 1.33 -14.92 -10.38
CA ASP A 182 2.00 -16.02 -11.06
C ASP A 182 3.13 -16.62 -10.19
N THR A 183 3.91 -17.55 -10.74
CA THR A 183 5.01 -18.24 -10.04
C THR A 183 6.29 -17.41 -9.95
N GLU A 184 6.41 -16.33 -10.69
CA GLU A 184 7.62 -15.50 -10.75
C GLU A 184 7.57 -14.39 -9.69
N ALA A 185 6.38 -13.82 -9.45
CA ALA A 185 6.17 -12.77 -8.46
C ALA A 185 6.30 -13.31 -7.02
N LYS A 186 7.08 -12.62 -6.18
CA LYS A 186 7.42 -13.09 -4.84
C LYS A 186 7.36 -11.98 -3.81
N VAL A 187 7.23 -12.39 -2.56
CA VAL A 187 7.43 -11.55 -1.38
C VAL A 187 8.69 -12.02 -0.66
N TYR A 188 9.58 -11.09 -0.35
CA TYR A 188 10.84 -11.34 0.34
C TYR A 188 10.80 -10.74 1.75
N ARG A 189 11.16 -11.52 2.74
CA ARG A 189 11.46 -11.00 4.08
C ARG A 189 12.93 -10.54 4.10
N VAL A 190 13.16 -9.27 4.42
CA VAL A 190 14.51 -8.69 4.53
C VAL A 190 14.74 -8.33 5.99
N GLU A 191 15.81 -8.87 6.57
CA GLU A 191 16.17 -8.70 7.99
C GLU A 191 17.61 -8.17 8.09
N GLY A 192 17.81 -7.25 9.03
CA GLY A 192 19.16 -6.83 9.40
C GLY A 192 19.82 -7.96 10.20
N THR A 193 20.93 -8.47 9.72
CA THR A 193 21.82 -9.39 10.44
C THR A 193 23.14 -8.67 10.70
N GLU A 194 23.89 -9.08 11.73
CA GLU A 194 25.22 -8.54 12.02
C GLU A 194 26.23 -8.80 10.88
N GLU A 195 25.89 -9.69 9.94
CA GLU A 195 26.53 -9.84 8.64
C GLU A 195 25.50 -9.60 7.53
N PRO A 196 25.81 -8.80 6.50
CA PRO A 196 24.91 -8.57 5.37
C PRO A 196 24.84 -9.81 4.49
N THR A 197 24.19 -10.85 4.95
CA THR A 197 23.99 -12.08 4.21
C THR A 197 22.55 -12.46 4.13
N SER A 198 22.07 -12.40 2.90
CA SER A 198 20.89 -13.07 2.36
C SER A 198 19.54 -12.78 2.99
N SER A 199 18.79 -12.02 2.26
CA SER A 199 17.32 -12.02 2.26
C SER A 199 16.76 -13.42 2.44
N GLY A 200 16.03 -13.65 3.53
CA GLY A 200 15.18 -14.82 3.67
C GLY A 200 14.04 -14.72 2.65
N VAL A 201 13.93 -15.68 1.75
CA VAL A 201 12.87 -15.73 0.75
C VAL A 201 11.69 -16.49 1.33
N TYR A 202 10.54 -15.84 1.46
CA TYR A 202 9.27 -16.52 1.72
C TYR A 202 8.54 -16.70 0.40
N ILE A 203 8.38 -17.96 -0.01
CA ILE A 203 7.57 -18.32 -1.16
C ILE A 203 6.34 -19.01 -0.62
N ASN A 204 5.20 -18.36 -0.62
CA ASN A 204 3.91 -19.00 -0.49
C ASN A 204 3.07 -18.61 -1.70
N GLY A 205 3.20 -19.44 -2.75
CA GLY A 205 2.41 -19.29 -3.95
C GLY A 205 0.99 -19.81 -3.79
N GLU A 206 0.12 -19.08 -3.11
CA GLU A 206 -1.30 -19.16 -3.39
C GLU A 206 -1.59 -18.19 -4.53
N ARG A 207 -2.02 -18.72 -5.68
CA ARG A 207 -2.43 -17.89 -6.81
C ARG A 207 -3.56 -16.97 -6.38
N MET A 208 -3.33 -15.67 -6.45
CA MET A 208 -4.40 -14.70 -6.43
C MET A 208 -5.30 -15.00 -7.63
N ARG A 209 -6.55 -15.40 -7.40
CA ARG A 209 -7.53 -15.42 -8.48
C ARG A 209 -7.80 -13.98 -8.86
N VAL A 210 -7.35 -13.59 -10.04
CA VAL A 210 -7.83 -12.37 -10.70
C VAL A 210 -9.29 -12.65 -11.04
N LEU A 211 -10.18 -11.93 -10.41
CA LEU A 211 -11.59 -11.90 -10.76
C LEU A 211 -11.81 -10.93 -11.92
#